data_995eeede31db4c2f6e7b8297c1c248e2
#
_entry.id   995eeede31db4c2f6e7b8297c1c248e2
#
_cell.length_a   1.000
_cell.length_b   1.000
_cell.length_c   1.000
_cell.angle_alpha   90.00
_cell.angle_beta   90.00
_cell.angle_gamma   90.00
#
_symmetry.space_group_name_H-M   'P 1'
#
loop_
_entity.id
_entity.type
_entity.pdbx_description
1 polymer ?
#
loop_
_entity_poly.entity_id
_entity_poly.type
_entity_poly.pdbx_seq_one_letter_code
_entity_poly.pdbx_strand_id
1 'polypeptide(L)'
;LNKLCVRLVFCLYAEDAGIFGRRGMFADYLKLYGESRNMRYTLIRAFDALATPPDKRDPYIDKELAKFPYVDGGLFEDEYIEIPYFTDEFLNLLLHHASENFDWSGISPTIFGAVFESTLNPVTRRVGGMHYTSLENIHKVIDPLFLDALKKEWEEVRETTPLKAKK
;
A
#
# COMPACT_ATOMS: atom_id res chain seq x y z
N LEU A 1 -4.26 9.37 15.59
CA LEU A 1 -4.83 9.82 14.31
C LEU A 1 -3.85 9.69 13.14
N ASN A 2 -2.59 10.17 13.24
CA ASN A 2 -1.61 10.09 12.13
C ASN A 2 -1.42 8.66 11.60
N LYS A 3 -1.28 7.66 12.48
CA LYS A 3 -1.14 6.24 12.06
C LYS A 3 -2.36 5.75 11.27
N LEU A 4 -3.57 6.16 11.66
CA LEU A 4 -4.77 5.81 10.91
C LEU A 4 -4.74 6.38 9.49
N CYS A 5 -4.43 7.67 9.35
CA CYS A 5 -4.33 8.30 8.04
C CYS A 5 -3.32 7.59 7.14
N VAL A 6 -2.15 7.23 7.68
CA VAL A 6 -1.12 6.50 6.91
C VAL A 6 -1.61 5.14 6.48
N ARG A 7 -2.27 4.37 7.36
CA ARG A 7 -2.83 3.06 7.03
C ARG A 7 -3.91 3.17 5.94
N LEU A 8 -4.80 4.15 6.03
CA LEU A 8 -5.83 4.38 5.02
C LEU A 8 -5.22 4.75 3.67
N VAL A 9 -4.30 5.72 3.66
CA VAL A 9 -3.59 6.14 2.44
C VAL A 9 -2.82 4.98 1.81
N PHE A 10 -2.15 4.14 2.63
CA PHE A 10 -1.51 2.93 2.14
C PHE A 10 -2.50 1.98 1.49
N CYS A 11 -3.65 1.69 2.14
CA CYS A 11 -4.64 0.77 1.59
C CYS A 11 -5.21 1.27 0.26
N LEU A 12 -5.51 2.56 0.14
CA LEU A 12 -6.00 3.17 -1.09
C LEU A 12 -4.96 3.10 -2.21
N TYR A 13 -3.71 3.40 -1.89
CA TYR A 13 -2.62 3.26 -2.86
C TYR A 13 -2.40 1.80 -3.27
N ALA A 14 -2.36 0.88 -2.31
CA ALA A 14 -2.07 -0.52 -2.54
C ALA A 14 -3.13 -1.20 -3.42
N GLU A 15 -4.41 -0.84 -3.26
CA GLU A 15 -5.47 -1.36 -4.12
C GLU A 15 -5.36 -0.83 -5.55
N ASP A 16 -5.08 0.45 -5.74
CA ASP A 16 -4.95 1.06 -7.07
C ASP A 16 -3.67 0.64 -7.80
N ALA A 17 -2.58 0.47 -7.05
CA ALA A 17 -1.32 -0.07 -7.56
C ALA A 17 -1.35 -1.58 -7.83
N GLY A 18 -2.46 -2.28 -7.53
CA GLY A 18 -2.62 -3.71 -7.73
C GLY A 18 -1.89 -4.59 -6.71
N ILE A 19 -1.35 -4.02 -5.63
CA ILE A 19 -0.63 -4.76 -4.57
C ILE A 19 -1.58 -5.74 -3.86
N PHE A 20 -2.86 -5.39 -3.74
CA PHE A 20 -3.89 -6.27 -3.16
C PHE A 20 -4.42 -7.34 -4.14
N GLY A 21 -3.83 -7.46 -5.34
CA GLY A 21 -4.22 -8.43 -6.34
C GLY A 21 -5.31 -7.95 -7.31
N ARG A 22 -6.20 -7.06 -6.88
CA ARG A 22 -7.16 -6.37 -7.74
C ARG A 22 -7.44 -4.95 -7.26
N ARG A 23 -7.79 -4.09 -8.22
CA ARG A 23 -8.23 -2.71 -7.94
C ARG A 23 -9.56 -2.70 -7.17
N GLY A 24 -9.72 -1.74 -6.26
CA GLY A 24 -10.94 -1.53 -5.51
C GLY A 24 -11.23 -2.59 -4.44
N MET A 25 -10.28 -3.44 -4.08
CA MET A 25 -10.49 -4.53 -3.12
C MET A 25 -10.78 -4.02 -1.71
N PHE A 26 -10.07 -3.00 -1.27
CA PHE A 26 -10.27 -2.38 0.04
C PHE A 26 -11.60 -1.60 0.09
N ALA A 27 -11.88 -0.81 -0.96
CA ALA A 27 -13.13 -0.08 -1.09
C ALA A 27 -14.35 -0.99 -1.06
N ASP A 28 -14.32 -2.09 -1.83
CA ASP A 28 -15.42 -3.07 -1.86
C ASP A 28 -15.66 -3.71 -0.49
N TYR A 29 -14.58 -4.05 0.22
CA TYR A 29 -14.68 -4.56 1.58
C TYR A 29 -15.31 -3.53 2.53
N LEU A 30 -14.88 -2.28 2.47
CA LEU A 30 -15.47 -1.21 3.28
C LEU A 30 -16.94 -0.97 2.95
N LYS A 31 -17.34 -1.03 1.69
CA LYS A 31 -18.74 -0.91 1.28
C LYS A 31 -19.62 -2.05 1.76
N LEU A 32 -19.07 -3.27 1.76
CA LEU A 32 -19.81 -4.48 2.13
C LEU A 32 -20.10 -4.54 3.64
N TYR A 33 -19.14 -4.11 4.46
CA TYR A 33 -19.21 -4.25 5.92
C TYR A 33 -19.22 -2.92 6.70
N GLY A 34 -18.95 -1.82 6.02
CA GLY A 34 -18.72 -0.51 6.63
C GLY A 34 -19.91 0.39 6.64
N GLU A 35 -20.89 0.15 7.52
CA GLU A 35 -21.75 1.23 7.96
C GLU A 35 -20.97 2.17 8.90
N SER A 36 -21.36 3.46 8.98
CA SER A 36 -20.68 4.44 9.84
C SER A 36 -20.51 3.96 11.28
N ARG A 37 -21.51 3.26 11.82
CA ARG A 37 -21.50 2.67 13.16
C ARG A 37 -20.48 1.55 13.34
N ASN A 38 -20.19 0.80 12.28
CA ASN A 38 -19.34 -0.39 12.29
C ASN A 38 -17.95 -0.13 11.68
N MET A 39 -17.72 1.03 11.07
CA MET A 39 -16.50 1.32 10.32
C MET A 39 -15.23 1.11 11.13
N ARG A 40 -15.25 1.50 12.41
CA ARG A 40 -14.13 1.24 13.32
C ARG A 40 -13.76 -0.24 13.38
N TYR A 41 -14.76 -1.10 13.59
CA TYR A 41 -14.55 -2.55 13.66
C TYR A 41 -14.11 -3.13 12.32
N THR A 42 -14.70 -2.66 11.24
CA THR A 42 -14.36 -3.05 9.87
C THR A 42 -12.90 -2.73 9.54
N LEU A 43 -12.42 -1.54 9.90
CA LEU A 43 -11.02 -1.15 9.71
C LEU A 43 -10.06 -1.96 10.58
N ILE A 44 -10.40 -2.20 11.84
CA ILE A 44 -9.57 -3.03 12.73
C ILE A 44 -9.37 -4.42 12.12
N ARG A 45 -10.44 -5.06 11.64
CA ARG A 45 -10.35 -6.38 11.01
C ARG A 45 -9.54 -6.38 9.72
N ALA A 46 -9.66 -5.34 8.90
CA ALA A 46 -8.85 -5.20 7.68
C ALA A 46 -7.36 -5.06 8.02
N PHE A 47 -7.03 -4.24 9.01
CA PHE A 47 -5.64 -4.04 9.44
C PHE A 47 -5.05 -5.30 10.09
N ASP A 48 -5.83 -6.03 10.86
CA ASP A 48 -5.43 -7.32 11.42
C ASP A 48 -5.15 -8.36 10.33
N ALA A 49 -6.01 -8.43 9.31
CA ALA A 49 -5.78 -9.30 8.16
C ALA A 49 -4.50 -8.94 7.38
N LEU A 50 -4.21 -7.64 7.25
CA LEU A 50 -2.97 -7.16 6.62
C LEU A 50 -1.72 -7.42 7.49
N ALA A 51 -1.86 -7.41 8.82
CA ALA A 51 -0.78 -7.67 9.77
C ALA A 51 -0.48 -9.17 9.97
N THR A 52 -1.41 -10.05 9.60
CA THR A 52 -1.33 -11.48 9.93
C THR A 52 -1.03 -12.32 8.70
N PRO A 53 0.07 -13.11 8.69
CA PRO A 53 0.36 -14.06 7.63
C PRO A 53 -0.80 -15.06 7.42
N PRO A 54 -1.11 -15.48 6.17
CA PRO A 54 -2.26 -16.33 5.86
C PRO A 54 -2.33 -17.64 6.66
N ASP A 55 -1.19 -18.22 6.95
CA ASP A 55 -1.06 -19.47 7.73
C ASP A 55 -1.31 -19.30 9.23
N LYS A 56 -1.32 -18.05 9.71
CA LYS A 56 -1.57 -17.70 11.13
C LYS A 56 -2.92 -17.05 11.36
N ARG A 57 -3.71 -16.85 10.30
CA ARG A 57 -5.06 -16.28 10.40
C ARG A 57 -6.03 -17.25 11.05
N ASP A 58 -7.05 -16.70 11.71
CA ASP A 58 -8.18 -17.48 12.21
C ASP A 58 -8.79 -18.31 11.06
N PRO A 59 -8.96 -19.63 11.23
CA PRO A 59 -9.64 -20.49 10.23
C PRO A 59 -11.07 -20.03 9.89
N TYR A 60 -11.71 -19.28 10.76
CA TYR A 60 -13.05 -18.73 10.57
C TYR A 60 -13.04 -17.26 10.10
N ILE A 61 -11.90 -16.76 9.65
CA ILE A 61 -11.81 -15.40 9.09
C ILE A 61 -12.79 -15.24 7.92
N ASP A 62 -13.38 -14.07 7.81
CA ASP A 62 -14.27 -13.75 6.70
C ASP A 62 -13.59 -13.96 5.34
N LYS A 63 -14.34 -14.49 4.36
CA LYS A 63 -13.81 -14.82 3.03
C LYS A 63 -13.23 -13.62 2.29
N GLU A 64 -13.79 -12.44 2.49
CA GLU A 64 -13.27 -11.21 1.85
C GLU A 64 -11.97 -10.77 2.51
N LEU A 65 -11.88 -10.88 3.84
CA LEU A 65 -10.64 -10.60 4.58
C LEU A 65 -9.53 -11.61 4.26
N ALA A 66 -9.88 -12.87 4.07
CA ALA A 66 -8.92 -13.90 3.73
C ALA A 66 -8.18 -13.64 2.41
N LYS A 67 -8.78 -12.85 1.50
CA LYS A 67 -8.19 -12.48 0.21
C LYS A 67 -7.10 -11.41 0.33
N PHE A 68 -7.07 -10.63 1.42
CA PHE A 68 -6.06 -9.59 1.60
C PHE A 68 -4.66 -10.20 1.71
N PRO A 69 -3.65 -9.62 1.08
CA PRO A 69 -2.27 -10.07 1.25
C PRO A 69 -1.78 -9.77 2.67
N TYR A 70 -0.72 -10.45 3.08
CA TYR A 70 0.05 -10.06 4.24
C TYR A 70 0.99 -8.91 3.86
N VAL A 71 0.99 -7.86 4.68
CA VAL A 71 1.87 -6.70 4.51
C VAL A 71 2.90 -6.72 5.63
N ASP A 72 4.10 -7.21 5.32
CA ASP A 72 5.23 -7.19 6.22
C ASP A 72 5.77 -5.77 6.42
N GLY A 73 6.37 -5.48 7.57
CA GLY A 73 7.08 -4.22 7.82
C GLY A 73 6.52 -3.33 8.92
N GLY A 74 5.68 -3.84 9.81
CA GLY A 74 5.29 -3.17 11.05
C GLY A 74 4.23 -2.06 10.91
N LEU A 75 3.79 -1.73 9.68
CA LEU A 75 2.78 -0.70 9.49
C LEU A 75 1.46 -1.02 10.18
N PHE A 76 1.08 -2.30 10.20
CA PHE A 76 -0.17 -2.79 10.76
C PHE A 76 -0.02 -3.54 12.08
N GLU A 77 1.20 -3.81 12.55
CA GLU A 77 1.49 -4.62 13.75
C GLU A 77 1.02 -4.01 15.06
N ASP A 78 0.93 -2.68 15.16
CA ASP A 78 0.43 -2.02 16.36
C ASP A 78 -1.04 -2.38 16.59
N GLU A 79 -1.34 -3.13 17.64
CA GLU A 79 -2.69 -3.53 18.02
C GLU A 79 -3.59 -2.33 18.38
N TYR A 80 -3.01 -1.24 18.86
CA TYR A 80 -3.77 -0.10 19.35
C TYR A 80 -3.59 1.13 18.47
N ILE A 81 -4.59 1.38 17.62
CA ILE A 81 -4.73 2.67 16.95
C ILE A 81 -6.06 3.32 17.37
N GLU A 82 -6.01 4.61 17.60
CA GLU A 82 -7.20 5.39 17.83
C GLU A 82 -7.93 5.61 16.50
N ILE A 83 -9.10 4.98 16.37
CA ILE A 83 -10.00 5.16 15.24
C ILE A 83 -11.21 5.96 15.74
N PRO A 84 -11.40 7.19 15.27
CA PRO A 84 -12.51 8.04 15.66
C PRO A 84 -13.85 7.48 15.16
N TYR A 85 -14.93 8.03 15.64
CA TYR A 85 -16.26 7.77 15.09
C TYR A 85 -16.34 8.28 13.66
N PHE A 86 -16.86 7.45 12.77
CA PHE A 86 -17.14 7.83 11.40
C PHE A 86 -18.57 8.36 11.31
N THR A 87 -18.71 9.58 10.82
CA THR A 87 -20.02 10.10 10.38
C THR A 87 -20.32 9.58 8.99
N ASP A 88 -21.59 9.57 8.58
CA ASP A 88 -21.97 9.19 7.22
C ASP A 88 -21.31 10.10 6.17
N GLU A 89 -21.14 11.37 6.48
CA GLU A 89 -20.44 12.33 5.63
C GLU A 89 -18.96 11.96 5.47
N PHE A 90 -18.26 11.61 6.58
CA PHE A 90 -16.86 11.19 6.51
C PHE A 90 -16.69 9.87 5.78
N LEU A 91 -17.62 8.94 5.97
CA LEU A 91 -17.65 7.69 5.22
C LEU A 91 -17.81 7.93 3.73
N ASN A 92 -18.72 8.82 3.34
CA ASN A 92 -18.92 9.22 1.95
C ASN A 92 -17.63 9.83 1.35
N LEU A 93 -16.96 10.73 2.07
CA LEU A 93 -15.68 11.29 1.65
C LEU A 93 -14.61 10.20 1.44
N LEU A 94 -14.52 9.24 2.34
CA LEU A 94 -13.55 8.14 2.21
C LEU A 94 -13.85 7.26 0.99
N LEU A 95 -15.10 6.81 0.84
CA LEU A 95 -15.47 5.85 -0.20
C LEU A 95 -15.55 6.47 -1.59
N HIS A 96 -16.16 7.64 -1.71
CA HIS A 96 -16.39 8.24 -3.03
C HIS A 96 -15.26 9.18 -3.44
N HIS A 97 -14.83 10.08 -2.56
CA HIS A 97 -13.82 11.06 -2.94
C HIS A 97 -12.40 10.53 -2.87
N ALA A 98 -12.06 9.83 -1.78
CA ALA A 98 -10.69 9.35 -1.62
C ALA A 98 -10.43 8.02 -2.34
N SER A 99 -11.43 7.14 -2.51
CA SER A 99 -11.25 5.86 -3.18
C SER A 99 -11.73 5.90 -4.64
N GLU A 100 -13.02 6.07 -4.91
CA GLU A 100 -13.56 5.91 -6.28
C GLU A 100 -13.11 6.99 -7.26
N ASN A 101 -13.08 8.25 -6.82
CA ASN A 101 -12.82 9.41 -7.67
C ASN A 101 -11.36 9.84 -7.73
N PHE A 102 -10.47 9.15 -7.04
CA PHE A 102 -9.04 9.44 -7.02
C PHE A 102 -8.22 8.21 -7.38
N ASP A 103 -7.30 8.36 -8.32
CA ASP A 103 -6.39 7.30 -8.75
C ASP A 103 -5.04 7.45 -8.04
N TRP A 104 -4.85 6.66 -7.00
CA TRP A 104 -3.61 6.66 -6.21
C TRP A 104 -2.43 6.05 -6.95
N SER A 105 -2.65 5.21 -7.98
CA SER A 105 -1.57 4.59 -8.75
C SER A 105 -0.70 5.59 -9.52
N GLY A 106 -1.24 6.78 -9.78
CA GLY A 106 -0.50 7.89 -10.38
C GLY A 106 0.51 8.58 -9.44
N ILE A 107 0.44 8.30 -8.14
CA ILE A 107 1.37 8.88 -7.18
C ILE A 107 2.67 8.07 -7.18
N SER A 108 3.79 8.77 -7.35
CA SER A 108 5.11 8.13 -7.32
C SER A 108 5.37 7.43 -5.97
N PRO A 109 5.89 6.19 -5.97
CA PRO A 109 6.32 5.49 -4.75
C PRO A 109 7.29 6.32 -3.88
N THR A 110 8.02 7.23 -4.50
CA THR A 110 8.93 8.18 -3.84
C THR A 110 8.18 9.14 -2.91
N ILE A 111 7.04 9.67 -3.38
CA ILE A 111 6.20 10.57 -2.57
C ILE A 111 5.62 9.78 -1.39
N PHE A 112 5.20 8.54 -1.65
CA PHE A 112 4.73 7.64 -0.60
C PHE A 112 5.78 7.41 0.48
N GLY A 113 7.00 7.08 0.10
CA GLY A 113 8.10 6.92 1.04
C GLY A 113 8.32 8.14 1.92
N ALA A 114 8.28 9.34 1.35
CA ALA A 114 8.40 10.59 2.08
C ALA A 114 7.24 10.84 3.06
N VAL A 115 6.00 10.49 2.68
CA VAL A 115 4.83 10.57 3.56
C VAL A 115 5.00 9.62 4.76
N PHE A 116 5.38 8.37 4.52
CA PHE A 116 5.65 7.42 5.59
C PHE A 116 6.77 7.90 6.52
N GLU A 117 7.88 8.35 5.97
CA GLU A 117 8.98 8.90 6.77
C GLU A 117 8.53 10.07 7.64
N SER A 118 7.68 10.97 7.12
CA SER A 118 7.18 12.13 7.87
C SER A 118 6.32 11.74 9.08
N THR A 119 5.68 10.56 9.05
CA THR A 119 4.80 10.07 10.12
C THR A 119 5.53 9.25 11.19
N LEU A 120 6.76 8.84 10.91
CA LEU A 120 7.59 8.14 11.87
C LEU A 120 8.06 9.09 12.99
N ASN A 121 8.09 8.58 14.22
CA ASN A 121 8.64 9.32 15.34
C ASN A 121 10.10 9.72 15.04
N PRO A 122 10.52 10.99 15.27
CA PRO A 122 11.89 11.45 15.04
C PRO A 122 12.96 10.60 15.73
N VAL A 123 12.64 10.01 16.89
CA VAL A 123 13.55 9.10 17.61
C VAL A 123 13.71 7.79 16.87
N THR A 124 12.60 7.16 16.44
CA THR A 124 12.62 5.92 15.66
C THR A 124 13.32 6.11 14.32
N ARG A 125 13.11 7.26 13.67
CA ARG A 125 13.76 7.65 12.42
C ARG A 125 15.29 7.71 12.55
N ARG A 126 15.80 8.31 13.64
CA ARG A 126 17.24 8.41 13.91
C ARG A 126 17.88 7.06 14.24
N VAL A 127 17.23 6.27 15.08
CA VAL A 127 17.74 4.97 15.53
C VAL A 127 17.71 3.93 14.41
N GLY A 128 16.68 3.95 13.58
CA GLY A 128 16.53 3.03 12.45
C GLY A 128 17.33 3.38 11.21
N GLY A 129 17.98 4.57 11.16
CA GLY A 129 18.65 5.07 9.95
C GLY A 129 17.69 5.21 8.75
N MET A 130 16.39 5.29 9.04
CA MET A 130 15.33 5.36 8.02
C MET A 130 15.28 6.76 7.41
N HIS A 131 16.20 7.02 6.50
CA HIS A 131 16.15 8.18 5.63
C HIS A 131 15.76 7.70 4.25
N TYR A 132 14.72 8.30 3.71
CA TYR A 132 14.31 8.01 2.35
C TYR A 132 15.44 8.39 1.38
N THR A 133 15.93 7.40 0.65
CA THR A 133 16.98 7.64 -0.36
C THR A 133 16.30 8.10 -1.66
N SER A 134 16.64 9.28 -2.15
CA SER A 134 16.08 9.79 -3.40
C SER A 134 16.39 8.87 -4.57
N LEU A 135 15.50 8.81 -5.57
CA LEU A 135 15.71 8.04 -6.79
C LEU A 135 17.04 8.38 -7.46
N GLU A 136 17.42 9.66 -7.46
CA GLU A 136 18.70 10.11 -8.00
C GLU A 136 19.89 9.43 -7.30
N ASN A 137 19.85 9.34 -5.97
CA ASN A 137 20.92 8.67 -5.22
C ASN A 137 20.91 7.15 -5.38
N ILE A 138 19.72 6.55 -5.54
CA ILE A 138 19.58 5.14 -5.88
C ILE A 138 20.24 4.88 -7.24
N HIS A 139 19.91 5.67 -8.25
CA HIS A 139 20.46 5.55 -9.59
C HIS A 139 21.98 5.74 -9.64
N LYS A 140 22.55 6.65 -8.84
CA LYS A 140 24.00 6.80 -8.73
C LYS A 140 24.72 5.51 -8.32
N VAL A 141 24.03 4.64 -7.59
CA VAL A 141 24.59 3.34 -7.13
C VAL A 141 24.27 2.23 -8.12
N ILE A 142 22.99 2.08 -8.51
CA ILE A 142 22.57 0.91 -9.30
C ILE A 142 22.92 1.02 -10.77
N ASP A 143 22.95 2.22 -11.34
CA ASP A 143 23.24 2.40 -12.77
C ASP A 143 24.64 1.86 -13.11
N PRO A 144 25.74 2.31 -12.48
CA PRO A 144 27.06 1.78 -12.79
C PRO A 144 27.29 0.35 -12.30
N LEU A 145 26.50 -0.12 -11.30
CA LEU A 145 26.68 -1.44 -10.71
C LEU A 145 26.20 -2.56 -11.62
N PHE A 146 25.01 -2.41 -12.19
CA PHE A 146 24.41 -3.47 -13.04
C PHE A 146 23.39 -2.95 -14.07
N LEU A 147 22.74 -1.80 -13.84
CA LEU A 147 21.61 -1.39 -14.67
C LEU A 147 22.03 -0.98 -16.08
N ASP A 148 23.18 -0.32 -16.22
CA ASP A 148 23.72 0.07 -17.54
C ASP A 148 24.13 -1.15 -18.36
N ALA A 149 24.70 -2.17 -17.73
CA ALA A 149 25.03 -3.43 -18.38
C ALA A 149 23.75 -4.15 -18.87
N LEU A 150 22.73 -4.25 -18.02
CA LEU A 150 21.45 -4.86 -18.37
C LEU A 150 20.70 -4.10 -19.48
N LYS A 151 20.74 -2.78 -19.48
CA LYS A 151 20.14 -1.96 -20.56
C LYS A 151 20.82 -2.26 -21.89
N LYS A 152 22.15 -2.36 -21.90
CA LYS A 152 22.93 -2.68 -23.09
C LYS A 152 22.58 -4.07 -23.64
N GLU A 153 22.56 -5.08 -22.77
CA GLU A 153 22.14 -6.44 -23.17
C GLU A 153 20.71 -6.47 -23.70
N TRP A 154 19.81 -5.73 -23.06
CA TRP A 154 18.44 -5.62 -23.52
C TRP A 154 18.32 -4.99 -24.92
N GLU A 155 19.07 -3.94 -25.19
CA GLU A 155 19.10 -3.30 -26.50
C GLU A 155 19.63 -4.25 -27.58
N GLU A 156 20.70 -4.99 -27.30
CA GLU A 156 21.27 -6.00 -28.19
C GLU A 156 20.24 -7.12 -28.50
N VAL A 157 19.55 -7.62 -27.49
CA VAL A 157 18.50 -8.65 -27.68
C VAL A 157 17.31 -8.10 -28.46
N ARG A 158 16.90 -6.86 -28.17
CA ARG A 158 15.78 -6.21 -28.85
C ARG A 158 16.06 -5.99 -30.34
N GLU A 159 17.29 -5.66 -30.70
CA GLU A 159 17.70 -5.48 -32.10
C GLU A 159 17.83 -6.81 -32.85
N THR A 160 18.27 -7.87 -32.16
CA THR A 160 18.48 -9.19 -32.75
C THR A 160 17.22 -10.05 -32.80
N THR A 161 16.22 -9.78 -31.96
CA THR A 161 14.97 -10.55 -31.89
C THR A 161 13.80 -9.72 -32.41
N PRO A 162 13.35 -9.89 -33.68
CA PRO A 162 12.16 -9.19 -34.13
C PRO A 162 10.94 -9.62 -33.31
N LEU A 163 10.30 -8.65 -32.64
CA LEU A 163 9.06 -8.84 -31.91
C LEU A 163 8.03 -9.53 -32.79
N LYS A 164 7.77 -10.82 -32.56
CA LYS A 164 6.63 -11.51 -33.18
C LYS A 164 5.38 -10.77 -32.73
N ALA A 165 4.79 -9.99 -33.65
CA ALA A 165 3.49 -9.38 -33.42
C ALA A 165 2.50 -10.48 -33.02
N LYS A 166 1.97 -10.43 -31.79
CA LYS A 166 0.82 -11.24 -31.41
C LYS A 166 -0.36 -10.77 -32.27
N LYS A 167 -0.77 -11.67 -33.23
CA LYS A 167 -2.07 -11.58 -33.88
C LYS A 167 -3.18 -11.88 -32.89
#